data_1f18bf7d0c24703af60d6529537b28ea
#
_entry.id   1f18bf7d0c24703af60d6529537b28ea
#
_cell.length_a   1.000
_cell.length_b   1.000
_cell.length_c   1.000
_cell.angle_alpha   90.00
_cell.angle_beta   90.00
_cell.angle_gamma   90.00
#
_symmetry.space_group_name_H-M   'P 1'
#
loop_
_entity.id
_entity.type
_entity.pdbx_description
1 polymer ?
#
loop_
_entity_poly.entity_id
_entity_poly.type
_entity_poly.pdbx_seq_one_letter_code
_entity_poly.pdbx_strand_id
1 'polypeptide(L)'
;SVVGQAGQRIWLYDRLLSHDLYDRHRFRDLISTLARRHRLSEVRLLIHDDKPLVKRRHQLVELMRRLPSRMELRLVNTDYPVADQPFALVDREGVVYRHNFDKPEGFAKFADGGRVKLLSEDFQRMWDAARPSLELRELPL
;
A
#
# COMPACT_ATOMS: atom_id res chain seq x y z
N SER A 1 16.51 -4.02 4.47
CA SER A 1 15.15 -3.88 5.01
C SER A 1 14.22 -4.92 4.39
N VAL A 2 13.09 -5.14 5.04
CA VAL A 2 12.09 -6.08 4.52
C VAL A 2 11.59 -5.62 3.14
N VAL A 3 11.33 -4.35 2.98
CA VAL A 3 10.89 -3.79 1.69
C VAL A 3 11.98 -3.96 0.62
N GLY A 4 13.25 -3.70 0.98
CA GLY A 4 14.37 -3.88 0.04
C GLY A 4 14.61 -5.32 -0.37
N GLN A 5 14.12 -6.29 0.42
CA GLN A 5 14.23 -7.72 0.11
C GLN A 5 13.02 -8.24 -0.66
N ALA A 6 11.96 -7.46 -0.80
CA ALA A 6 10.76 -7.87 -1.51
C ALA A 6 11.08 -8.18 -2.98
N GLY A 7 10.66 -9.34 -3.44
CA GLY A 7 10.90 -9.79 -4.80
C GLY A 7 9.80 -9.41 -5.77
N GLN A 8 8.55 -9.53 -5.38
CA GLN A 8 7.44 -9.47 -6.32
C GLN A 8 6.25 -8.62 -5.86
N ARG A 9 6.02 -8.46 -4.54
CA ARG A 9 4.76 -7.91 -4.11
C ARG A 9 4.90 -7.04 -2.86
N ILE A 10 4.21 -5.88 -2.87
CA ILE A 10 3.92 -5.10 -1.67
C ILE A 10 2.43 -4.78 -1.67
N TRP A 11 1.73 -5.17 -0.62
CA TRP A 11 0.33 -4.84 -0.37
C TRP A 11 0.27 -3.98 0.88
N LEU A 12 -0.06 -2.71 0.71
CA LEU A 12 -0.11 -1.73 1.80
C LEU A 12 -1.55 -1.37 2.13
N TYR A 13 -1.92 -1.50 3.41
CA TYR A 13 -3.19 -1.07 3.95
C TYR A 13 -2.99 -0.02 5.02
N ASP A 14 -3.59 1.14 4.84
CA ASP A 14 -3.53 2.24 5.81
C ASP A 14 -4.79 3.10 5.68
N ARG A 15 -5.01 4.00 6.65
CA ARG A 15 -6.09 4.99 6.55
C ARG A 15 -5.79 5.99 5.44
N LEU A 16 -4.58 6.49 5.41
CA LEU A 16 -4.10 7.47 4.43
C LEU A 16 -2.80 6.96 3.81
N LEU A 17 -2.55 7.34 2.58
CA LEU A 17 -1.21 7.27 2.03
C LEU A 17 -0.48 8.55 2.47
N SER A 18 -0.12 8.61 3.75
CA SER A 18 0.39 9.80 4.41
C SER A 18 1.62 10.36 3.70
N HIS A 19 1.67 11.68 3.52
CA HIS A 19 2.84 12.35 2.97
C HIS A 19 4.04 12.20 3.91
N ASP A 20 3.81 12.26 5.20
CA ASP A 20 4.90 12.16 6.18
C ASP A 20 5.59 10.82 6.19
N LEU A 21 4.84 9.73 5.95
CA LEU A 21 5.37 8.37 5.97
C LEU A 21 5.85 7.91 4.59
N TYR A 22 5.08 8.22 3.56
CA TYR A 22 5.21 7.54 2.27
C TYR A 22 5.67 8.45 1.14
N ASP A 23 5.56 9.77 1.28
CA ASP A 23 6.01 10.73 0.26
C ASP A 23 7.48 11.06 0.48
N ARG A 24 8.35 10.06 0.33
CA ARG A 24 9.78 10.16 0.55
C ARG A 24 10.53 9.53 -0.60
N HIS A 25 11.64 10.14 -1.00
CA HIS A 25 12.49 9.65 -2.09
C HIS A 25 12.94 8.20 -1.88
N ARG A 26 13.38 7.86 -0.68
CA ARG A 26 13.83 6.50 -0.37
C ARG A 26 12.73 5.48 -0.57
N PHE A 27 11.55 5.78 -0.06
CA PHE A 27 10.42 4.87 -0.17
C PHE A 27 9.97 4.74 -1.62
N ARG A 28 9.87 5.88 -2.31
CA ARG A 28 9.54 5.88 -3.74
C ARG A 28 10.53 5.03 -4.55
N ASP A 29 11.84 5.19 -4.30
CA ASP A 29 12.86 4.46 -5.04
C ASP A 29 12.79 2.95 -4.77
N LEU A 30 12.53 2.55 -3.52
CA LEU A 30 12.33 1.14 -3.17
C LEU A 30 11.11 0.55 -3.90
N ILE A 31 10.00 1.26 -3.89
CA ILE A 31 8.78 0.83 -4.57
C ILE A 31 9.00 0.76 -6.09
N SER A 32 9.64 1.76 -6.66
CA SER A 32 9.96 1.78 -8.10
C SER A 32 10.84 0.59 -8.49
N THR A 33 11.87 0.33 -7.72
CA THR A 33 12.78 -0.80 -7.98
C THR A 33 12.01 -2.13 -7.92
N LEU A 34 11.18 -2.32 -6.90
CA LEU A 34 10.38 -3.53 -6.77
C LEU A 34 9.41 -3.68 -7.93
N ALA A 35 8.69 -2.62 -8.28
CA ALA A 35 7.68 -2.65 -9.34
C ALA A 35 8.29 -2.97 -10.70
N ARG A 36 9.54 -2.59 -10.94
CA ARG A 36 10.24 -2.81 -12.20
C ARG A 36 11.05 -4.11 -12.25
N ARG A 37 11.20 -4.78 -11.11
CA ARG A 37 12.10 -5.93 -10.98
C ARG A 37 11.64 -7.14 -11.80
N HIS A 38 10.35 -7.34 -11.90
CA HIS A 38 9.77 -8.50 -12.57
C HIS A 38 8.43 -8.13 -13.19
N ARG A 39 8.08 -8.77 -14.30
CA ARG A 39 6.81 -8.50 -14.97
C ARG A 39 5.56 -8.83 -14.14
N LEU A 40 5.73 -9.73 -13.16
CA LEU A 40 4.64 -10.12 -12.24
C LEU A 40 4.67 -9.33 -10.92
N SER A 41 5.60 -8.36 -10.79
CA SER A 41 5.64 -7.50 -9.62
C SER A 41 4.36 -6.69 -9.51
N GLU A 42 3.84 -6.58 -8.28
CA GLU A 42 2.66 -5.76 -8.04
C GLU A 42 2.77 -4.97 -6.74
N VAL A 43 2.26 -3.77 -6.79
CA VAL A 43 2.14 -2.88 -5.63
C VAL A 43 0.67 -2.50 -5.52
N ARG A 44 0.04 -2.88 -4.42
CA ARG A 44 -1.35 -2.54 -4.13
C ARG A 44 -1.41 -1.61 -2.95
N LEU A 45 -2.07 -0.48 -3.13
CA LEU A 45 -2.26 0.52 -2.09
C LEU A 45 -3.76 0.58 -1.76
N LEU A 46 -4.11 0.23 -0.54
CA LEU A 46 -5.49 0.18 -0.07
C LEU A 46 -5.66 1.17 1.08
N ILE A 47 -6.42 2.22 0.87
CA ILE A 47 -6.58 3.30 1.84
C ILE A 47 -8.05 3.66 2.04
N HIS A 48 -8.34 4.36 3.14
CA HIS A 48 -9.69 4.82 3.44
C HIS A 48 -10.01 6.16 2.78
N ASP A 49 -9.04 7.09 2.74
CA ASP A 49 -9.28 8.46 2.33
C ASP A 49 -8.20 8.95 1.36
N ASP A 50 -8.62 9.40 0.19
CA ASP A 50 -7.74 9.90 -0.86
C ASP A 50 -7.66 11.45 -0.91
N LYS A 51 -8.39 12.16 -0.07
CA LYS A 51 -8.45 13.62 -0.13
C LYS A 51 -7.09 14.30 -0.04
N PRO A 52 -6.18 13.88 0.86
CA PRO A 52 -4.85 14.50 0.89
C PRO A 52 -4.06 14.31 -0.40
N LEU A 53 -4.30 13.20 -1.12
CA LEU A 53 -3.62 12.91 -2.37
C LEU A 53 -4.12 13.77 -3.54
N VAL A 54 -5.38 14.16 -3.47
CA VAL A 54 -5.98 15.05 -4.46
C VAL A 54 -5.49 16.48 -4.26
N LYS A 55 -5.32 16.90 -3.00
CA LYS A 55 -4.96 18.28 -2.65
C LYS A 55 -3.47 18.58 -2.79
N ARG A 56 -2.61 17.57 -2.63
CA ARG A 56 -1.16 17.77 -2.60
C ARG A 56 -0.46 16.65 -3.34
N ARG A 57 0.56 17.01 -4.10
CA ARG A 57 1.39 16.05 -4.85
C ARG A 57 1.96 14.99 -3.91
N HIS A 58 2.03 13.77 -4.41
CA HIS A 58 2.58 12.62 -3.69
C HIS A 58 3.41 11.78 -4.66
N GLN A 59 4.65 11.49 -4.29
CA GLN A 59 5.59 10.78 -5.16
C GLN A 59 5.10 9.39 -5.56
N LEU A 60 4.42 8.67 -4.66
CA LEU A 60 3.87 7.35 -4.98
C LEU A 60 2.72 7.43 -5.97
N VAL A 61 1.89 8.46 -5.89
CA VAL A 61 0.80 8.66 -6.85
C VAL A 61 1.38 8.97 -8.23
N GLU A 62 2.40 9.82 -8.30
CA GLU A 62 3.09 10.12 -9.55
C GLU A 62 3.73 8.87 -10.15
N LEU A 63 4.37 8.05 -9.31
CA LEU A 63 4.99 6.80 -9.73
C LEU A 63 3.93 5.82 -10.25
N MET A 64 2.82 5.69 -9.54
CA MET A 64 1.70 4.82 -9.95
C MET A 64 1.18 5.19 -11.33
N ARG A 65 1.08 6.46 -11.63
CA ARG A 65 0.61 6.94 -12.94
C ARG A 65 1.58 6.61 -14.07
N ARG A 66 2.86 6.42 -13.75
CA ARG A 66 3.87 5.95 -14.72
C ARG A 66 3.92 4.44 -14.86
N LEU A 67 3.44 3.71 -13.84
CA LEU A 67 3.50 2.24 -13.78
C LEU A 67 2.11 1.65 -13.55
N PRO A 68 1.11 2.00 -14.37
CA PRO A 68 -0.27 1.60 -14.09
C PRO A 68 -0.50 0.09 -14.17
N SER A 69 0.36 -0.65 -14.86
CA SER A 69 0.25 -2.11 -14.95
C SER A 69 0.82 -2.83 -13.72
N ARG A 70 1.53 -2.12 -12.85
CA ARG A 70 2.23 -2.69 -11.69
C ARG A 70 1.77 -2.12 -10.36
N MET A 71 1.20 -0.93 -10.37
CA MET A 71 0.76 -0.23 -9.17
C MET A 71 -0.71 0.15 -9.30
N GLU A 72 -1.47 -0.12 -8.25
CA GLU A 72 -2.89 0.22 -8.21
C GLU A 72 -3.26 0.68 -6.81
N LEU A 73 -4.13 1.70 -6.75
CA LEU A 73 -4.69 2.20 -5.49
C LEU A 73 -6.19 2.03 -5.52
N ARG A 74 -6.75 1.54 -4.42
CA ARG A 74 -8.19 1.44 -4.22
C ARG A 74 -8.59 2.02 -2.87
N LEU A 75 -9.84 2.48 -2.81
CA LEU A 75 -10.46 2.98 -1.59
C LEU A 75 -11.25 1.86 -0.93
N VAL A 76 -11.07 1.72 0.37
CA VAL A 76 -11.77 0.71 1.18
C VAL A 76 -13.28 0.94 1.10
N ASN A 77 -14.03 -0.14 0.97
CA ASN A 77 -15.48 -0.12 1.08
C ASN A 77 -15.89 -0.45 2.52
N THR A 78 -16.32 0.56 3.26
CA THR A 78 -16.66 0.44 4.68
C THR A 78 -17.99 -0.27 4.95
N ASP A 79 -18.73 -0.65 3.93
CA ASP A 79 -19.91 -1.51 4.08
C ASP A 79 -19.52 -2.95 4.42
N TYR A 80 -18.23 -3.29 4.31
CA TYR A 80 -17.68 -4.60 4.65
C TYR A 80 -16.70 -4.45 5.81
N PRO A 81 -16.42 -5.54 6.56
CA PRO A 81 -15.45 -5.49 7.65
C PRO A 81 -14.07 -5.07 7.16
N VAL A 82 -13.41 -4.23 7.94
CA VAL A 82 -12.05 -3.75 7.64
C VAL A 82 -11.12 -4.07 8.80
N ALA A 83 -9.82 -4.16 8.51
CA ALA A 83 -8.82 -4.40 9.54
C ALA A 83 -8.66 -3.17 10.43
N ASP A 84 -8.37 -3.44 11.72
CA ASP A 84 -8.26 -2.40 12.74
C ASP A 84 -6.93 -1.67 12.73
N GLN A 85 -5.91 -2.26 12.16
CA GLN A 85 -4.55 -1.72 12.16
C GLN A 85 -3.97 -1.68 10.77
N PRO A 86 -3.15 -0.66 10.46
CA PRO A 86 -2.45 -0.62 9.19
C PRO A 86 -1.34 -1.68 9.15
N PHE A 87 -1.12 -2.21 7.97
CA PHE A 87 -0.04 -3.18 7.75
C PHE A 87 0.41 -3.15 6.30
N ALA A 88 1.60 -3.68 6.06
CA ALA A 88 2.10 -3.94 4.73
C ALA A 88 2.58 -5.39 4.63
N LEU A 89 2.17 -6.06 3.60
CA LEU A 89 2.62 -7.42 3.29
C LEU A 89 3.71 -7.33 2.23
N VAL A 90 4.84 -7.97 2.52
CA VAL A 90 6.01 -7.95 1.65
C VAL A 90 6.25 -9.37 1.17
N ASP A 91 6.02 -9.59 -0.12
CA ASP A 91 5.98 -10.91 -0.73
C ASP A 91 4.94 -11.79 -0.03
N ARG A 92 5.27 -13.05 0.26
CA ARG A 92 4.43 -13.98 0.98
C ARG A 92 4.99 -14.33 2.35
N GLU A 93 6.05 -13.65 2.77
CA GLU A 93 6.85 -14.05 3.91
C GLU A 93 6.90 -13.04 5.04
N GLY A 94 6.64 -11.77 4.76
CA GLY A 94 6.82 -10.71 5.72
C GLY A 94 5.61 -9.82 5.88
N VAL A 95 5.43 -9.34 7.10
CA VAL A 95 4.44 -8.32 7.41
C VAL A 95 5.08 -7.23 8.24
N VAL A 96 4.70 -5.99 7.96
CA VAL A 96 5.10 -4.84 8.75
C VAL A 96 3.82 -4.20 9.30
N TYR A 97 3.76 -4.07 10.61
CA TYR A 97 2.63 -3.43 11.29
C TYR A 97 2.96 -2.03 11.72
N ARG A 98 1.93 -1.20 11.71
CA ARG A 98 1.91 0.04 12.47
C ARG A 98 0.85 -0.08 13.55
N HIS A 99 1.17 0.27 14.80
CA HIS A 99 0.27 0.06 15.93
C HIS A 99 -1.02 0.86 15.85
N ASN A 100 -0.98 2.01 15.20
CA ASN A 100 -2.09 2.94 15.22
C ASN A 100 -2.08 3.76 13.92
N PHE A 101 -3.25 3.98 13.34
CA PHE A 101 -3.39 4.83 12.15
C PHE A 101 -2.86 6.26 12.36
N ASP A 102 -2.95 6.77 13.57
CA ASP A 102 -2.62 8.16 13.87
C ASP A 102 -1.16 8.37 14.29
N LYS A 103 -0.39 7.29 14.46
CA LYS A 103 1.01 7.36 14.91
C LYS A 103 1.94 6.74 13.88
N PRO A 104 2.88 7.51 13.32
CA PRO A 104 3.82 6.98 12.33
C PRO A 104 4.89 6.08 12.92
N GLU A 105 5.08 6.12 14.25
CA GLU A 105 6.08 5.32 14.94
C GLU A 105 5.57 3.91 15.23
N GLY A 106 6.47 3.01 15.49
CA GLY A 106 6.12 1.70 16.02
C GLY A 106 5.86 0.62 14.99
N PHE A 107 6.56 0.64 13.87
CA PHE A 107 6.55 -0.50 12.97
C PHE A 107 7.16 -1.72 13.64
N ALA A 108 6.44 -2.83 13.60
CA ALA A 108 6.95 -4.13 14.02
C ALA A 108 6.99 -5.07 12.82
N LYS A 109 8.01 -5.92 12.75
CA LYS A 109 8.17 -6.91 11.68
C LYS A 109 7.81 -8.28 12.21
N PHE A 110 7.05 -9.03 11.43
CA PHE A 110 6.71 -10.42 11.74
C PHE A 110 7.01 -11.30 10.53
N ALA A 111 7.59 -12.47 10.81
CA ALA A 111 7.83 -13.49 9.80
C ALA A 111 7.00 -14.74 10.07
N ASP A 112 5.90 -14.63 10.79
CA ASP A 112 4.98 -15.73 11.09
C ASP A 112 4.12 -16.03 9.88
N GLY A 113 4.32 -17.18 9.26
CA GLY A 113 3.59 -17.60 8.07
C GLY A 113 2.08 -17.69 8.27
N GLY A 114 1.62 -18.10 9.45
CA GLY A 114 0.19 -18.14 9.76
C GLY A 114 -0.42 -16.74 9.79
N ARG A 115 0.29 -15.79 10.37
CA ARG A 115 -0.15 -14.40 10.45
C ARG A 115 -0.16 -13.75 9.06
N VAL A 116 0.87 -13.98 8.27
CA VAL A 116 0.95 -13.47 6.90
C VAL A 116 -0.21 -14.00 6.07
N LYS A 117 -0.53 -15.28 6.21
CA LYS A 117 -1.66 -15.90 5.51
C LYS A 117 -2.98 -15.23 5.87
N LEU A 118 -3.26 -15.05 7.16
CA LEU A 118 -4.50 -14.42 7.63
C LEU A 118 -4.63 -12.99 7.13
N LEU A 119 -3.56 -12.21 7.21
CA LEU A 119 -3.57 -10.83 6.74
C LEU A 119 -3.67 -10.73 5.23
N SER A 120 -3.09 -11.68 4.50
CA SER A 120 -3.24 -11.75 3.05
C SER A 120 -4.68 -12.00 2.65
N GLU A 121 -5.37 -12.89 3.37
CA GLU A 121 -6.78 -13.17 3.15
C GLU A 121 -7.64 -11.94 3.46
N ASP A 122 -7.37 -11.25 4.57
CA ASP A 122 -8.06 -10.01 4.93
C ASP A 122 -7.84 -8.92 3.88
N PHE A 123 -6.61 -8.74 3.46
CA PHE A 123 -6.29 -7.73 2.44
C PHE A 123 -7.01 -8.05 1.14
N GLN A 124 -6.96 -9.29 0.67
CA GLN A 124 -7.61 -9.68 -0.58
C GLN A 124 -9.12 -9.46 -0.50
N ARG A 125 -9.73 -9.81 0.63
CA ARG A 125 -11.16 -9.58 0.85
C ARG A 125 -11.51 -8.09 0.77
N MET A 126 -10.74 -7.25 1.48
CA MET A 126 -10.95 -5.80 1.45
C MET A 126 -10.70 -5.22 0.05
N TRP A 127 -9.68 -5.71 -0.63
CA TRP A 127 -9.30 -5.27 -1.97
C TRP A 127 -10.39 -5.59 -2.99
N ASP A 128 -10.96 -6.79 -2.92
CA ASP A 128 -12.01 -7.22 -3.84
C ASP A 128 -13.29 -6.40 -3.69
N ALA A 129 -13.57 -5.93 -2.48
CA ALA A 129 -14.73 -5.08 -2.19
C ALA A 129 -14.45 -3.58 -2.43
N ALA A 130 -13.18 -3.21 -2.62
CA ALA A 130 -12.76 -1.83 -2.75
C ALA A 130 -13.06 -1.25 -4.13
N ARG A 131 -12.98 0.07 -4.23
CA ARG A 131 -13.25 0.80 -5.46
C ARG A 131 -12.06 1.66 -5.86
N PRO A 132 -11.89 1.98 -7.14
CA PRO A 132 -10.85 2.90 -7.56
C PRO A 132 -11.14 4.32 -7.09
N SER A 133 -10.09 5.14 -6.99
CA SER A 133 -10.25 6.57 -6.74
C SER A 133 -10.51 7.28 -8.06
N LEU A 134 -11.73 7.74 -8.27
CA LEU A 134 -12.11 8.46 -9.48
C LEU A 134 -11.41 9.82 -9.55
N GLU A 135 -11.27 10.48 -8.40
CA GLU A 135 -10.63 11.79 -8.33
C GLU A 135 -9.16 11.73 -8.74
N LEU A 136 -8.42 10.70 -8.31
CA LEU A 136 -7.03 10.53 -8.70
C LEU A 136 -6.88 10.22 -10.19
N ARG A 137 -7.83 9.52 -10.79
CA ARG A 137 -7.81 9.24 -12.22
C ARG A 137 -7.96 10.50 -13.06
N GLU A 138 -8.70 11.49 -12.56
CA GLU A 138 -9.02 12.71 -13.27
C GLU A 138 -8.02 13.83 -13.03
N LEU A 139 -7.03 13.63 -12.14
CA LEU A 139 -6.03 14.66 -11.92
C LEU A 139 -5.22 14.90 -13.20
N PRO A 140 -4.93 16.16 -13.52
CA PRO A 140 -4.05 16.48 -14.65
C PRO A 140 -2.64 15.94 -14.40
N LEU A 141 -1.99 15.57 -15.48
CA LEU A 141 -0.61 15.09 -15.44
C LEU A 141 0.38 16.25 -15.26
#